data_4222286f3eec236a074abcfdf23f9df7
#
_entry.id   4222286f3eec236a074abcfdf23f9df7
#
_cell.length_a   1.000
_cell.length_b   1.000
_cell.length_c   1.000
_cell.angle_alpha   90.00
_cell.angle_beta   90.00
_cell.angle_gamma   90.00
#
_symmetry.space_group_name_H-M   'P 1'
#
loop_
_entity.id
_entity.type
_entity.pdbx_description
1 polymer ?
#
loop_
_entity_poly.entity_id
_entity_poly.type
_entity_poly.pdbx_seq_one_letter_code
_entity_poly.pdbx_strand_id
1 'polypeptide(L)'
;MGKKIVVAGLGHGGIAAAALLSQAGYDVTVYEKKKEGTLGYDWTDIFSPDALKIAGMDMPDDDKYEYKEDMTFFGPTSQKSLRQHVPEDKLEIKMERKDIYDHFIKHALECGVKIEYECEVEGPIVLGNRVVGIRTEKGDIYGDLIIDSCGLNSPVRLNLPESFCIEKDVARNEKITIYRAFFNVGSDEEAEAKFKVMLFKGGVMGINWIASEEKYTDLLMGRFEDFDMEEVERFADYLRKENPRLGTKVKRGGQFVEIPVRQPLSIMIADGYAAIGDSAFMTVPVIGSGIANSLKAAKILADTVKKDKTGSFSAESLWAYQTGYYKALGAGLAPLACVKLLLLNFTPEELDYVFDKEILTEDMMPIGADFTGLANVKFDPKDMISKAKQVCGDAEILKKIIACGVRIGKVSAACTMMPKKWNARRVQSWARVYEYSFK
;
A
#
# COMPACT_ATOMS: atom_id res chain seq x y z
N MET A 1 -17.93 -8.59 31.16
CA MET A 1 -17.12 -7.49 30.62
C MET A 1 -16.88 -7.80 29.12
N GLY A 2 -17.04 -6.82 28.26
CA GLY A 2 -16.73 -6.97 26.85
C GLY A 2 -15.24 -7.29 26.65
N LYS A 3 -14.91 -7.99 25.57
CA LYS A 3 -13.52 -8.25 25.18
C LYS A 3 -12.81 -6.93 24.83
N LYS A 4 -11.58 -6.77 25.34
CA LYS A 4 -10.78 -5.58 25.13
C LYS A 4 -9.89 -5.75 23.90
N ILE A 5 -10.04 -4.84 22.94
CA ILE A 5 -9.22 -4.80 21.74
C ILE A 5 -8.32 -3.57 21.80
N VAL A 6 -7.03 -3.77 21.64
CA VAL A 6 -6.01 -2.74 21.61
C VAL A 6 -5.52 -2.58 20.17
N VAL A 7 -5.60 -1.37 19.64
CA VAL A 7 -5.06 -1.04 18.32
C VAL A 7 -3.80 -0.22 18.52
N ALA A 8 -2.69 -0.74 18.02
CA ALA A 8 -1.39 -0.09 18.05
C ALA A 8 -1.22 0.74 16.76
N GLY A 9 -1.15 2.05 16.90
CA GLY A 9 -1.06 3.02 15.80
C GLY A 9 -2.41 3.36 15.16
N LEU A 10 -2.60 4.63 14.82
CA LEU A 10 -3.80 5.17 14.17
C LEU A 10 -3.67 5.14 12.63
N GLY A 11 -3.19 4.02 12.07
CA GLY A 11 -3.19 3.81 10.61
C GLY A 11 -4.61 3.62 10.07
N HIS A 12 -4.83 3.90 8.77
CA HIS A 12 -6.16 3.86 8.14
C HIS A 12 -6.90 2.53 8.36
N GLY A 13 -6.19 1.40 8.23
CA GLY A 13 -6.78 0.08 8.48
C GLY A 13 -7.12 -0.17 9.94
N GLY A 14 -6.26 0.31 10.86
CA GLY A 14 -6.46 0.16 12.31
C GLY A 14 -7.68 0.93 12.80
N ILE A 15 -7.83 2.19 12.39
CA ILE A 15 -8.96 3.03 12.79
C ILE A 15 -10.29 2.50 12.21
N ALA A 16 -10.28 2.02 10.96
CA ALA A 16 -11.46 1.41 10.36
C ALA A 16 -11.85 0.09 11.06
N ALA A 17 -10.88 -0.76 11.40
CA ALA A 17 -11.11 -1.97 12.17
C ALA A 17 -11.65 -1.65 13.58
N ALA A 18 -11.09 -0.61 14.21
CA ALA A 18 -11.53 -0.13 15.53
C ALA A 18 -13.02 0.28 15.52
N ALA A 19 -13.41 1.10 14.52
CA ALA A 19 -14.80 1.53 14.37
C ALA A 19 -15.76 0.35 14.21
N LEU A 20 -15.47 -0.57 13.27
CA LEU A 20 -16.29 -1.75 12.99
C LEU A 20 -16.41 -2.70 14.19
N LEU A 21 -15.36 -2.80 15.00
CA LEU A 21 -15.35 -3.64 16.20
C LEU A 21 -16.05 -2.97 17.39
N SER A 22 -15.89 -1.66 17.55
CA SER A 22 -16.61 -0.90 18.57
C SER A 22 -18.13 -0.95 18.33
N GLN A 23 -18.58 -0.76 17.08
CA GLN A 23 -19.99 -0.96 16.68
C GLN A 23 -20.50 -2.37 16.99
N ALA A 24 -19.63 -3.37 16.98
CA ALA A 24 -19.97 -4.75 17.33
C ALA A 24 -19.97 -5.03 18.83
N GLY A 25 -19.74 -4.02 19.67
CA GLY A 25 -19.82 -4.10 21.13
C GLY A 25 -18.52 -4.50 21.83
N TYR A 26 -17.38 -4.46 21.16
CA TYR A 26 -16.06 -4.64 21.79
C TYR A 26 -15.62 -3.33 22.49
N ASP A 27 -14.83 -3.45 23.56
CA ASP A 27 -14.15 -2.29 24.19
C ASP A 27 -12.84 -2.04 23.41
N VAL A 28 -12.85 -1.01 22.57
CA VAL A 28 -11.74 -0.72 21.64
C VAL A 28 -11.03 0.56 22.03
N THR A 29 -9.71 0.48 22.19
CA THR A 29 -8.84 1.65 22.39
C THR A 29 -7.69 1.63 21.39
N VAL A 30 -7.47 2.77 20.73
CA VAL A 30 -6.36 3.01 19.81
C VAL A 30 -5.29 3.84 20.52
N TYR A 31 -4.02 3.48 20.34
CA TYR A 31 -2.86 4.17 20.91
C TYR A 31 -2.01 4.76 19.80
N GLU A 32 -1.83 6.08 19.81
CA GLU A 32 -1.14 6.82 18.73
C GLU A 32 -0.06 7.73 19.34
N LYS A 33 1.16 7.69 18.76
CA LYS A 33 2.28 8.51 19.23
C LYS A 33 2.16 10.00 18.93
N LYS A 34 1.45 10.34 17.85
CA LYS A 34 1.28 11.74 17.46
C LYS A 34 0.24 12.43 18.34
N LYS A 35 0.36 13.76 18.38
CA LYS A 35 -0.63 14.63 19.01
C LYS A 35 -1.91 14.65 18.17
N GLU A 36 -3.05 14.80 18.83
CA GLU A 36 -4.34 15.04 18.18
C GLU A 36 -4.26 16.19 17.15
N GLY A 37 -4.88 15.97 15.98
CA GLY A 37 -4.90 16.96 14.90
C GLY A 37 -3.59 17.09 14.10
N THR A 38 -2.55 16.29 14.40
CA THR A 38 -1.25 16.33 13.69
C THR A 38 -0.96 15.08 12.84
N LEU A 39 -1.98 14.26 12.61
CA LEU A 39 -1.84 13.05 11.83
C LEU A 39 -1.71 13.33 10.33
N GLY A 40 -1.07 12.38 9.66
CA GLY A 40 -0.85 12.45 8.22
C GLY A 40 0.41 13.21 7.84
N TYR A 41 0.54 13.41 6.56
CA TYR A 41 1.54 14.24 5.90
C TYR A 41 0.79 15.39 5.21
N ASP A 42 1.44 16.49 4.90
CA ASP A 42 0.85 17.59 4.14
C ASP A 42 0.77 17.23 2.64
N TRP A 43 -0.02 16.20 2.34
CA TRP A 43 -0.24 15.62 1.01
C TRP A 43 -1.72 15.41 0.72
N THR A 44 -2.01 15.11 -0.54
CA THR A 44 -3.24 14.47 -0.97
C THR A 44 -3.03 12.97 -1.18
N ASP A 45 -4.08 12.17 -0.99
CA ASP A 45 -4.09 10.76 -1.33
C ASP A 45 -5.23 10.44 -2.28
N ILE A 46 -5.05 9.37 -3.07
CA ILE A 46 -5.99 8.91 -4.07
C ILE A 46 -6.43 7.49 -3.70
N PHE A 47 -7.73 7.25 -3.66
CA PHE A 47 -8.27 5.91 -3.39
C PHE A 47 -9.71 5.76 -3.89
N SER A 48 -10.17 4.51 -4.03
CA SER A 48 -11.54 4.19 -4.42
C SER A 48 -12.53 4.52 -3.30
N PRO A 49 -13.58 5.32 -3.55
CA PRO A 49 -14.60 5.65 -2.55
C PRO A 49 -15.40 4.43 -2.10
N ASP A 50 -15.50 3.36 -2.91
CA ASP A 50 -16.14 2.11 -2.50
C ASP A 50 -15.55 1.52 -1.22
N ALA A 51 -14.27 1.79 -0.96
CA ALA A 51 -13.61 1.32 0.24
C ALA A 51 -14.19 1.93 1.53
N LEU A 52 -14.67 3.19 1.49
CA LEU A 52 -15.37 3.84 2.60
C LEU A 52 -16.63 3.07 2.96
N LYS A 53 -17.48 2.81 1.96
CA LYS A 53 -18.72 2.04 2.12
C LYS A 53 -18.45 0.63 2.69
N ILE A 54 -17.40 -0.04 2.20
CA ILE A 54 -17.01 -1.37 2.71
C ILE A 54 -16.61 -1.28 4.20
N ALA A 55 -15.95 -0.21 4.61
CA ALA A 55 -15.56 0.05 6.00
C ALA A 55 -16.73 0.60 6.87
N GLY A 56 -17.92 0.78 6.29
CA GLY A 56 -19.10 1.31 7.00
C GLY A 56 -19.07 2.82 7.19
N MET A 57 -18.31 3.53 6.38
CA MET A 57 -18.18 4.99 6.41
C MET A 57 -19.01 5.61 5.28
N ASP A 58 -19.60 6.76 5.55
CA ASP A 58 -20.23 7.57 4.51
C ASP A 58 -19.19 8.30 3.66
N MET A 59 -19.63 8.85 2.54
CA MET A 59 -18.78 9.77 1.77
C MET A 59 -18.49 11.02 2.60
N PRO A 60 -17.27 11.60 2.47
CA PRO A 60 -16.99 12.91 3.02
C PRO A 60 -17.85 14.01 2.34
N ASP A 61 -17.88 15.21 2.92
CA ASP A 61 -18.56 16.36 2.34
C ASP A 61 -17.95 16.68 0.97
N ASP A 62 -18.79 17.18 0.03
CA ASP A 62 -18.42 17.39 -1.37
C ASP A 62 -17.24 18.37 -1.57
N ASP A 63 -16.99 19.27 -0.61
CA ASP A 63 -15.85 20.20 -0.62
C ASP A 63 -14.53 19.57 -0.13
N LYS A 64 -14.54 18.31 0.30
CA LYS A 64 -13.41 17.58 0.88
C LYS A 64 -12.70 16.66 -0.10
N TYR A 65 -13.26 16.43 -1.27
CA TYR A 65 -12.65 15.58 -2.28
C TYR A 65 -12.87 16.12 -3.68
N GLU A 66 -12.06 15.64 -4.59
CA GLU A 66 -12.25 15.81 -6.03
C GLU A 66 -12.00 14.47 -6.73
N TYR A 67 -12.57 14.28 -7.92
CA TYR A 67 -12.27 13.11 -8.72
C TYR A 67 -10.89 13.25 -9.35
N LYS A 68 -10.14 12.15 -9.31
CA LYS A 68 -8.78 12.09 -9.82
C LYS A 68 -8.79 12.18 -11.36
N GLU A 69 -7.88 12.97 -11.90
CA GLU A 69 -7.55 12.99 -13.33
C GLU A 69 -6.84 11.69 -13.77
N ASP A 70 -7.03 11.30 -15.04
CA ASP A 70 -6.31 10.17 -15.63
C ASP A 70 -4.80 10.39 -15.60
N MET A 71 -4.06 9.35 -15.23
CA MET A 71 -2.61 9.36 -15.30
C MET A 71 -2.11 9.02 -16.70
N THR A 72 -1.06 9.70 -17.14
CA THR A 72 -0.33 9.35 -18.35
C THR A 72 1.09 8.96 -17.99
N PHE A 73 1.49 7.74 -18.36
CA PHE A 73 2.78 7.14 -18.01
C PHE A 73 3.77 7.30 -19.16
N PHE A 74 4.97 7.73 -18.83
CA PHE A 74 6.08 7.95 -19.76
C PHE A 74 7.27 7.08 -19.37
N GLY A 75 7.96 6.54 -20.37
CA GLY A 75 9.26 5.89 -20.18
C GLY A 75 10.37 6.90 -19.87
N PRO A 76 11.61 6.45 -19.68
CA PRO A 76 12.76 7.32 -19.38
C PRO A 76 12.98 8.43 -20.40
N THR A 77 12.98 8.11 -21.68
CA THR A 77 13.15 9.04 -22.81
C THR A 77 12.16 8.78 -23.96
N SER A 78 11.35 7.72 -23.87
CA SER A 78 10.39 7.34 -24.92
C SER A 78 9.42 8.48 -25.23
N GLN A 79 9.15 8.68 -26.51
CA GLN A 79 8.13 9.60 -27.00
C GLN A 79 6.71 9.00 -26.91
N LYS A 80 6.62 7.68 -26.68
CA LYS A 80 5.34 7.02 -26.46
C LYS A 80 4.94 7.12 -25.00
N SER A 81 3.66 7.31 -24.80
CA SER A 81 3.05 7.34 -23.45
C SER A 81 1.88 6.38 -23.40
N LEU A 82 1.51 5.98 -22.19
CA LEU A 82 0.38 5.09 -21.90
C LEU A 82 -0.60 5.84 -21.03
N ARG A 83 -1.78 6.13 -21.54
CA ARG A 83 -2.83 6.80 -20.80
C ARG A 83 -3.65 5.79 -20.02
N GLN A 84 -3.88 6.07 -18.76
CA GLN A 84 -4.84 5.36 -17.95
C GLN A 84 -6.25 5.86 -18.32
N HIS A 85 -7.17 4.92 -18.55
CA HIS A 85 -8.58 5.24 -18.76
C HIS A 85 -9.40 4.63 -17.62
N VAL A 86 -9.88 5.48 -16.72
CA VAL A 86 -10.72 5.06 -15.60
C VAL A 86 -12.20 5.25 -15.98
N PRO A 87 -13.01 4.17 -16.03
CA PRO A 87 -14.43 4.29 -16.27
C PRO A 87 -15.12 5.13 -15.18
N GLU A 88 -16.20 5.84 -15.54
CA GLU A 88 -16.94 6.73 -14.61
C GLU A 88 -17.40 6.01 -13.34
N ASP A 89 -17.79 4.73 -13.45
CA ASP A 89 -18.20 3.90 -12.31
C ASP A 89 -17.04 3.39 -11.44
N LYS A 90 -15.80 3.73 -11.81
CA LYS A 90 -14.56 3.36 -11.13
C LYS A 90 -13.70 4.54 -10.75
N LEU A 91 -14.25 5.75 -10.86
CA LEU A 91 -13.51 6.97 -10.51
C LEU A 91 -13.02 6.91 -9.06
N GLU A 92 -11.79 7.35 -8.89
CA GLU A 92 -11.15 7.51 -7.58
C GLU A 92 -11.29 8.94 -7.11
N ILE A 93 -11.32 9.10 -5.79
CA ILE A 93 -11.30 10.43 -5.17
C ILE A 93 -9.89 10.78 -4.72
N LYS A 94 -9.55 12.06 -4.85
CA LYS A 94 -8.36 12.69 -4.30
C LYS A 94 -8.77 13.57 -3.12
N MET A 95 -8.16 13.34 -1.96
CA MET A 95 -8.45 14.07 -0.73
C MET A 95 -7.16 14.54 -0.07
N GLU A 96 -7.25 15.63 0.68
CA GLU A 96 -6.21 15.99 1.64
C GLU A 96 -6.07 14.90 2.70
N ARG A 97 -4.85 14.46 2.96
CA ARG A 97 -4.61 13.40 3.95
C ARG A 97 -5.11 13.77 5.34
N LYS A 98 -5.03 15.05 5.68
CA LYS A 98 -5.62 15.55 6.92
C LYS A 98 -7.13 15.33 6.96
N ASP A 99 -7.84 15.65 5.89
CA ASP A 99 -9.31 15.48 5.83
C ASP A 99 -9.69 14.00 5.86
N ILE A 100 -8.88 13.11 5.27
CA ILE A 100 -9.06 11.66 5.40
C ILE A 100 -8.99 11.24 6.88
N TYR A 101 -7.97 11.69 7.62
CA TYR A 101 -7.85 11.37 9.04
C TYR A 101 -8.97 11.97 9.86
N ASP A 102 -9.34 13.23 9.63
CA ASP A 102 -10.43 13.89 10.34
C ASP A 102 -11.76 13.14 10.12
N HIS A 103 -12.03 12.70 8.89
CA HIS A 103 -13.22 11.92 8.55
C HIS A 103 -13.23 10.55 9.25
N PHE A 104 -12.12 9.81 9.21
CA PHE A 104 -12.02 8.49 9.83
C PHE A 104 -12.06 8.56 11.35
N ILE A 105 -11.39 9.54 11.96
CA ILE A 105 -11.39 9.75 13.40
C ILE A 105 -12.79 10.12 13.89
N LYS A 106 -13.47 11.05 13.22
CA LYS A 106 -14.85 11.43 13.54
C LYS A 106 -15.75 10.20 13.54
N HIS A 107 -15.72 9.40 12.48
CA HIS A 107 -16.49 8.16 12.39
C HIS A 107 -16.15 7.16 13.51
N ALA A 108 -14.88 6.96 13.82
CA ALA A 108 -14.47 6.04 14.88
C ALA A 108 -14.97 6.50 16.28
N LEU A 109 -14.89 7.80 16.57
CA LEU A 109 -15.39 8.37 17.83
C LEU A 109 -16.92 8.22 17.94
N GLU A 110 -17.66 8.47 16.85
CA GLU A 110 -19.12 8.23 16.78
C GLU A 110 -19.48 6.75 17.01
N CYS A 111 -18.61 5.83 16.62
CA CYS A 111 -18.75 4.40 16.90
C CYS A 111 -18.36 4.01 18.34
N GLY A 112 -17.87 4.94 19.17
CA GLY A 112 -17.48 4.70 20.56
C GLY A 112 -16.04 4.23 20.75
N VAL A 113 -15.17 4.37 19.77
CA VAL A 113 -13.73 4.09 19.90
C VAL A 113 -13.09 5.11 20.82
N LYS A 114 -12.21 4.65 21.73
CA LYS A 114 -11.33 5.51 22.52
C LYS A 114 -10.00 5.67 21.81
N ILE A 115 -9.47 6.90 21.79
CA ILE A 115 -8.16 7.19 21.17
C ILE A 115 -7.27 7.86 22.22
N GLU A 116 -6.12 7.26 22.47
CA GLU A 116 -5.08 7.76 23.37
C GLU A 116 -3.92 8.29 22.51
N TYR A 117 -3.84 9.61 22.43
CA TYR A 117 -2.78 10.31 21.71
C TYR A 117 -1.52 10.49 22.56
N GLU A 118 -0.41 10.84 21.93
CA GLU A 118 0.90 11.04 22.57
C GLU A 118 1.28 9.82 23.41
N CYS A 119 1.02 8.62 22.85
CA CYS A 119 1.31 7.34 23.47
C CYS A 119 2.06 6.44 22.47
N GLU A 120 3.39 6.47 22.52
CA GLU A 120 4.24 5.70 21.62
C GLU A 120 4.26 4.23 22.01
N VAL A 121 3.95 3.38 21.01
CA VAL A 121 4.06 1.92 21.14
C VAL A 121 5.51 1.52 20.90
N GLU A 122 6.11 0.79 21.84
CA GLU A 122 7.51 0.33 21.80
C GLU A 122 7.65 -1.14 21.42
N GLY A 123 6.59 -1.95 21.59
CA GLY A 123 6.64 -3.37 21.23
C GLY A 123 5.49 -4.18 21.81
N PRO A 124 5.47 -5.50 21.53
CA PRO A 124 4.46 -6.41 22.05
C PRO A 124 4.79 -6.85 23.48
N ILE A 125 3.73 -7.21 24.24
CA ILE A 125 3.83 -8.03 25.45
C ILE A 125 3.43 -9.44 25.07
N VAL A 126 4.35 -10.40 25.25
CA VAL A 126 4.13 -11.80 24.87
C VAL A 126 4.21 -12.69 26.11
N LEU A 127 3.18 -13.51 26.30
CA LEU A 127 3.17 -14.56 27.34
C LEU A 127 3.07 -15.95 26.65
N GLY A 128 4.11 -16.75 26.75
CA GLY A 128 4.21 -17.99 25.99
C GLY A 128 4.21 -17.74 24.48
N ASN A 129 3.21 -18.29 23.79
CA ASN A 129 3.03 -18.11 22.34
C ASN A 129 1.91 -17.12 21.99
N ARG A 130 1.53 -16.24 22.93
CA ARG A 130 0.40 -15.31 22.76
C ARG A 130 0.83 -13.87 22.97
N VAL A 131 0.41 -12.98 22.08
CA VAL A 131 0.46 -11.54 22.31
C VAL A 131 -0.72 -11.17 23.21
N VAL A 132 -0.42 -10.53 24.36
CA VAL A 132 -1.40 -10.17 25.38
C VAL A 132 -1.49 -8.68 25.63
N GLY A 133 -0.65 -7.88 24.94
CA GLY A 133 -0.62 -6.44 25.12
C GLY A 133 0.46 -5.76 24.28
N ILE A 134 0.60 -4.48 24.53
CA ILE A 134 1.67 -3.62 24.00
C ILE A 134 2.41 -2.92 25.13
N ARG A 135 3.72 -2.72 24.99
CA ARG A 135 4.49 -1.79 25.80
C ARG A 135 4.41 -0.42 25.19
N THR A 136 4.25 0.58 26.04
CA THR A 136 4.28 1.99 25.64
C THR A 136 5.19 2.76 26.59
N GLU A 137 5.61 3.95 26.21
CA GLU A 137 6.34 4.87 27.09
C GLU A 137 5.58 5.23 28.39
N LYS A 138 4.23 5.06 28.36
CA LYS A 138 3.36 5.32 29.53
C LYS A 138 3.06 4.07 30.36
N GLY A 139 3.64 2.90 29.98
CA GLY A 139 3.47 1.63 30.68
C GLY A 139 2.82 0.55 29.83
N ASP A 140 2.58 -0.58 30.43
CA ASP A 140 2.06 -1.80 29.82
C ASP A 140 0.53 -1.74 29.64
N ILE A 141 0.07 -2.01 28.41
CA ILE A 141 -1.36 -2.03 28.07
C ILE A 141 -1.74 -3.46 27.65
N TYR A 142 -2.67 -4.06 28.37
CA TYR A 142 -3.14 -5.42 28.12
C TYR A 142 -4.47 -5.43 27.36
N GLY A 143 -4.66 -6.42 26.49
CA GLY A 143 -5.88 -6.65 25.72
C GLY A 143 -6.04 -8.10 25.30
N ASP A 144 -7.24 -8.48 24.90
CA ASP A 144 -7.55 -9.84 24.42
C ASP A 144 -7.06 -10.04 22.97
N LEU A 145 -7.08 -8.97 22.16
CA LEU A 145 -6.57 -8.91 20.78
C LEU A 145 -5.79 -7.61 20.56
N ILE A 146 -4.62 -7.73 19.96
CA ILE A 146 -3.78 -6.61 19.53
C ILE A 146 -3.85 -6.52 18.02
N ILE A 147 -4.29 -5.36 17.50
CA ILE A 147 -4.30 -5.04 16.07
C ILE A 147 -3.13 -4.09 15.81
N ASP A 148 -2.16 -4.55 15.03
CA ASP A 148 -0.96 -3.78 14.70
C ASP A 148 -1.19 -2.97 13.43
N SER A 149 -1.27 -1.66 13.58
CA SER A 149 -1.42 -0.65 12.53
C SER A 149 -0.32 0.42 12.60
N CYS A 150 0.86 0.06 13.14
CA CYS A 150 2.00 0.97 13.31
C CYS A 150 2.81 1.23 12.01
N GLY A 151 2.39 0.65 10.90
CA GLY A 151 3.02 0.89 9.59
C GLY A 151 4.25 0.04 9.30
N LEU A 152 5.03 0.45 8.28
CA LEU A 152 6.19 -0.28 7.76
C LEU A 152 7.18 -0.71 8.85
N ASN A 153 7.52 0.20 9.74
CA ASN A 153 8.49 -0.01 10.81
C ASN A 153 7.80 -0.33 12.16
N SER A 154 6.71 -1.12 12.12
CA SER A 154 5.96 -1.44 13.33
C SER A 154 6.85 -2.02 14.44
N PRO A 155 6.93 -1.37 15.62
CA PRO A 155 7.67 -1.90 16.75
C PRO A 155 7.01 -3.18 17.31
N VAL A 156 5.72 -3.40 17.08
CA VAL A 156 5.05 -4.64 17.48
C VAL A 156 5.55 -5.79 16.61
N ARG A 157 5.42 -5.71 15.29
CA ARG A 157 5.84 -6.76 14.34
C ARG A 157 7.33 -7.06 14.46
N LEU A 158 8.18 -6.04 14.53
CA LEU A 158 9.64 -6.19 14.57
C LEU A 158 10.13 -6.90 15.83
N ASN A 159 9.40 -6.79 16.95
CA ASN A 159 9.77 -7.38 18.24
C ASN A 159 8.98 -8.65 18.59
N LEU A 160 8.19 -9.21 17.65
CA LEU A 160 7.57 -10.52 17.84
C LEU A 160 8.63 -11.63 17.94
N PRO A 161 8.40 -12.71 18.73
CA PRO A 161 9.29 -13.87 18.75
C PRO A 161 9.39 -14.53 17.37
N GLU A 162 10.57 -15.07 17.03
CA GLU A 162 10.82 -15.82 15.80
C GLU A 162 9.88 -17.04 15.63
N SER A 163 9.42 -17.61 16.76
CA SER A 163 8.50 -18.74 16.76
C SER A 163 7.14 -18.42 16.11
N PHE A 164 6.78 -17.15 15.95
CA PHE A 164 5.55 -16.72 15.26
C PHE A 164 5.68 -16.78 13.74
N CYS A 165 6.91 -16.85 13.22
CA CYS A 165 7.21 -16.94 11.78
C CYS A 165 6.60 -15.78 10.98
N ILE A 166 6.48 -14.60 11.58
CA ILE A 166 6.03 -13.38 10.92
C ILE A 166 7.28 -12.64 10.43
N GLU A 167 7.31 -12.30 9.14
CA GLU A 167 8.45 -11.60 8.53
C GLU A 167 8.68 -10.23 9.19
N LYS A 168 9.93 -9.93 9.48
CA LYS A 168 10.37 -8.67 10.09
C LYS A 168 11.12 -7.79 9.10
N ASP A 169 12.05 -8.41 8.39
CA ASP A 169 12.97 -7.71 7.50
C ASP A 169 12.28 -7.25 6.23
N VAL A 170 12.67 -6.07 5.77
CA VAL A 170 12.23 -5.48 4.51
C VAL A 170 13.48 -5.11 3.72
N ALA A 171 13.68 -5.74 2.56
CA ALA A 171 14.80 -5.44 1.69
C ALA A 171 14.68 -4.03 1.10
N ARG A 172 15.81 -3.43 0.69
CA ARG A 172 15.80 -2.06 0.17
C ARG A 172 14.89 -1.89 -1.05
N ASN A 173 14.84 -2.88 -1.94
CA ASN A 173 13.95 -2.90 -3.10
C ASN A 173 12.48 -3.27 -2.79
N GLU A 174 12.14 -3.49 -1.54
CA GLU A 174 10.77 -3.76 -1.06
C GLU A 174 10.10 -2.55 -0.42
N LYS A 175 10.83 -1.43 -0.32
CA LYS A 175 10.32 -0.13 0.10
C LYS A 175 10.82 0.95 -0.84
N ILE A 176 10.05 2.03 -0.95
CA ILE A 176 10.39 3.19 -1.75
C ILE A 176 10.41 4.42 -0.86
N THR A 177 11.46 5.22 -0.97
CA THR A 177 11.54 6.54 -0.33
C THR A 177 10.88 7.54 -1.26
N ILE A 178 9.90 8.28 -0.75
CA ILE A 178 9.13 9.29 -1.49
C ILE A 178 9.43 10.66 -0.90
N TYR A 179 9.78 11.61 -1.76
CA TYR A 179 9.67 13.03 -1.49
C TYR A 179 8.49 13.58 -2.25
N ARG A 180 7.65 14.40 -1.62
CA ARG A 180 6.52 15.06 -2.31
C ARG A 180 6.34 16.47 -1.81
N ALA A 181 6.22 17.41 -2.76
CA ALA A 181 6.02 18.82 -2.47
C ALA A 181 5.13 19.47 -3.53
N PHE A 182 4.38 20.49 -3.10
CA PHE A 182 3.51 21.28 -3.93
C PHE A 182 4.17 22.63 -4.19
N PHE A 183 4.53 22.87 -5.44
CA PHE A 183 5.22 24.08 -5.88
C PHE A 183 4.23 25.11 -6.41
N ASN A 184 4.64 26.38 -6.42
CA ASN A 184 3.89 27.40 -7.16
C ASN A 184 3.82 27.05 -8.66
N VAL A 185 2.81 27.53 -9.36
CA VAL A 185 2.75 27.46 -10.82
C VAL A 185 3.86 28.34 -11.38
N GLY A 186 4.72 27.77 -12.23
CA GLY A 186 5.88 28.45 -12.83
C GLY A 186 5.57 29.15 -14.14
N SER A 187 4.67 28.57 -14.95
CA SER A 187 4.24 29.08 -16.27
C SER A 187 2.77 28.73 -16.48
N ASP A 188 2.08 29.55 -17.27
CA ASP A 188 0.69 29.31 -17.71
C ASP A 188 0.62 28.38 -18.95
N GLU A 189 1.75 27.89 -19.45
CA GLU A 189 1.77 26.92 -20.55
C GLU A 189 0.95 25.68 -20.21
N GLU A 190 0.22 25.17 -21.19
CA GLU A 190 -0.55 23.95 -21.03
C GLU A 190 0.39 22.76 -20.84
N ALA A 191 0.10 21.91 -19.86
CA ALA A 191 0.87 20.71 -19.61
C ALA A 191 0.58 19.66 -20.68
N GLU A 192 1.61 18.94 -21.16
CA GLU A 192 1.48 17.80 -22.07
C GLU A 192 0.48 16.74 -21.55
N ALA A 193 0.47 16.53 -20.25
CA ALA A 193 -0.53 15.74 -19.53
C ALA A 193 -0.76 16.37 -18.16
N LYS A 194 -2.02 16.50 -17.74
CA LYS A 194 -2.36 17.05 -16.41
C LYS A 194 -1.73 16.25 -15.29
N PHE A 195 -1.71 14.92 -15.40
CA PHE A 195 -1.09 14.02 -14.43
C PHE A 195 -0.04 13.14 -15.15
N LYS A 196 1.18 13.64 -15.20
CA LYS A 196 2.32 13.03 -15.87
C LYS A 196 3.11 12.17 -14.90
N VAL A 197 3.15 10.85 -15.14
CA VAL A 197 3.94 9.89 -14.38
C VAL A 197 5.14 9.47 -15.22
N MET A 198 6.35 9.55 -14.68
CA MET A 198 7.59 9.29 -15.38
C MET A 198 8.35 8.16 -14.68
N LEU A 199 8.59 7.07 -15.42
CA LEU A 199 9.35 5.93 -14.94
C LEU A 199 10.83 6.11 -15.33
N PHE A 200 11.75 5.90 -14.39
CA PHE A 200 13.21 5.96 -14.57
C PHE A 200 13.72 7.23 -15.25
N LYS A 201 12.98 8.34 -15.10
CA LYS A 201 13.36 9.63 -15.71
C LYS A 201 14.74 10.07 -15.23
N GLY A 202 15.55 10.54 -16.19
CA GLY A 202 16.94 10.92 -15.94
C GLY A 202 17.87 9.75 -15.62
N GLY A 203 17.49 8.52 -15.97
CA GLY A 203 18.28 7.30 -15.71
C GLY A 203 18.23 6.83 -14.25
N VAL A 204 17.40 7.44 -13.40
CA VAL A 204 17.32 7.10 -11.98
C VAL A 204 16.16 6.14 -11.76
N MET A 205 16.47 4.97 -11.17
CA MET A 205 15.48 3.94 -10.89
C MET A 205 14.44 4.42 -9.87
N GLY A 206 13.20 4.53 -10.32
CA GLY A 206 12.11 4.99 -9.50
C GLY A 206 10.93 5.51 -10.29
N ILE A 207 10.05 6.20 -9.61
CA ILE A 207 8.84 6.81 -10.17
C ILE A 207 8.82 8.29 -9.81
N ASN A 208 8.42 9.13 -10.77
CA ASN A 208 8.18 10.52 -10.50
C ASN A 208 6.82 10.89 -11.08
N TRP A 209 6.15 11.88 -10.50
CA TRP A 209 5.02 12.49 -11.18
C TRP A 209 5.04 14.01 -11.06
N ILE A 210 4.37 14.63 -12.01
CA ILE A 210 3.99 16.03 -11.98
C ILE A 210 2.50 16.08 -12.26
N ALA A 211 1.71 16.52 -11.26
CA ALA A 211 0.30 16.83 -11.45
C ALA A 211 0.11 18.35 -11.50
N SER A 212 -0.43 18.82 -12.62
CA SER A 212 -0.62 20.25 -12.90
C SER A 212 -2.01 20.69 -12.47
N GLU A 213 -2.09 21.39 -11.35
CA GLU A 213 -3.31 21.95 -10.79
C GLU A 213 -3.41 23.45 -11.09
N GLU A 214 -4.56 24.07 -10.81
CA GLU A 214 -4.74 25.51 -11.02
C GLU A 214 -3.83 26.35 -10.13
N LYS A 215 -3.72 25.99 -8.85
CA LYS A 215 -3.06 26.80 -7.82
C LYS A 215 -1.63 26.36 -7.50
N TYR A 216 -1.25 25.16 -7.90
CA TYR A 216 0.07 24.56 -7.63
C TYR A 216 0.42 23.48 -8.65
N THR A 217 1.66 23.09 -8.63
CA THR A 217 2.16 21.90 -9.34
C THR A 217 2.68 20.90 -8.31
N ASP A 218 2.10 19.72 -8.28
CA ASP A 218 2.44 18.66 -7.35
C ASP A 218 3.57 17.80 -7.93
N LEU A 219 4.71 17.79 -7.28
CA LEU A 219 5.87 16.97 -7.63
C LEU A 219 6.04 15.85 -6.60
N LEU A 220 6.05 14.61 -7.09
CA LEU A 220 6.49 13.45 -6.32
C LEU A 220 7.76 12.87 -6.96
N MET A 221 8.71 12.54 -6.12
CA MET A 221 9.93 11.80 -6.47
C MET A 221 10.03 10.55 -5.60
N GLY A 222 10.03 9.38 -6.22
CA GLY A 222 10.18 8.09 -5.55
C GLY A 222 11.47 7.39 -5.97
N ARG A 223 12.25 6.88 -5.01
CA ARG A 223 13.53 6.21 -5.22
C ARG A 223 13.63 4.92 -4.42
N PHE A 224 14.27 3.92 -4.99
CA PHE A 224 14.66 2.71 -4.28
C PHE A 224 16.02 2.85 -3.57
N GLU A 225 16.72 3.93 -3.80
CA GLU A 225 17.93 4.35 -3.11
C GLU A 225 17.61 5.53 -2.20
N ASP A 226 18.45 5.74 -1.17
CA ASP A 226 18.32 6.91 -0.33
C ASP A 226 18.74 8.15 -1.10
N PHE A 227 18.02 9.24 -0.92
CA PHE A 227 18.30 10.52 -1.54
C PHE A 227 17.96 11.67 -0.57
N ASP A 228 18.56 12.81 -0.77
CA ASP A 228 18.48 13.98 0.09
C ASP A 228 17.91 15.21 -0.61
N MET A 229 17.89 16.33 0.08
CA MET A 229 17.37 17.60 -0.47
C MET A 229 18.22 18.14 -1.61
N GLU A 230 19.54 17.90 -1.62
CA GLU A 230 20.41 18.34 -2.71
C GLU A 230 20.02 17.63 -4.03
N GLU A 231 19.77 16.31 -3.95
CA GLU A 231 19.26 15.55 -5.09
C GLU A 231 17.86 16.00 -5.50
N VAL A 232 16.97 16.28 -4.54
CA VAL A 232 15.64 16.80 -4.83
C VAL A 232 15.72 18.10 -5.64
N GLU A 233 16.51 19.06 -5.21
CA GLU A 233 16.65 20.36 -5.86
C GLU A 233 17.23 20.21 -7.28
N ARG A 234 18.32 19.45 -7.41
CA ARG A 234 18.95 19.15 -8.68
C ARG A 234 17.99 18.49 -9.67
N PHE A 235 17.23 17.49 -9.21
CA PHE A 235 16.30 16.76 -10.07
C PHE A 235 15.04 17.58 -10.39
N ALA A 236 14.54 18.39 -9.46
CA ALA A 236 13.45 19.33 -9.74
C ALA A 236 13.86 20.35 -10.80
N ASP A 237 15.10 20.88 -10.75
CA ASP A 237 15.64 21.77 -11.78
C ASP A 237 15.76 21.10 -13.15
N TYR A 238 16.13 19.81 -13.17
CA TYR A 238 16.12 19.01 -14.40
C TYR A 238 14.70 18.89 -14.97
N LEU A 239 13.71 18.55 -14.13
CA LEU A 239 12.33 18.39 -14.55
C LEU A 239 11.67 19.69 -15.02
N ARG A 240 12.03 20.86 -14.46
CA ARG A 240 11.52 22.19 -14.87
C ARG A 240 11.81 22.51 -16.31
N LYS A 241 12.93 22.03 -16.87
CA LYS A 241 13.29 22.26 -18.26
C LYS A 241 12.28 21.68 -19.26
N GLU A 242 11.65 20.57 -18.88
CA GLU A 242 10.64 19.89 -19.70
C GLU A 242 9.20 20.15 -19.18
N ASN A 243 9.06 20.72 -17.99
CA ASN A 243 7.77 20.98 -17.35
C ASN A 243 7.78 22.39 -16.74
N PRO A 244 7.63 23.46 -17.56
CA PRO A 244 7.76 24.85 -17.10
C PRO A 244 6.68 25.26 -16.11
N ARG A 245 5.57 24.51 -15.99
CA ARG A 245 4.58 24.71 -14.91
C ARG A 245 5.11 24.41 -13.52
N LEU A 246 6.17 23.58 -13.39
CA LEU A 246 6.79 23.28 -12.13
C LEU A 246 7.59 24.49 -11.62
N GLY A 247 7.01 25.26 -10.72
CA GLY A 247 7.64 26.46 -10.14
C GLY A 247 8.83 26.14 -9.23
N THR A 248 9.42 27.17 -8.66
CA THR A 248 10.63 27.05 -7.84
C THR A 248 10.38 27.14 -6.34
N LYS A 249 9.17 27.62 -5.92
CA LYS A 249 8.85 27.82 -4.50
C LYS A 249 7.94 26.71 -4.00
N VAL A 250 8.40 25.95 -3.02
CA VAL A 250 7.55 25.02 -2.28
C VAL A 250 6.49 25.82 -1.52
N LYS A 251 5.24 25.48 -1.74
CA LYS A 251 4.08 26.06 -1.05
C LYS A 251 3.72 25.26 0.18
N ARG A 252 3.79 23.93 0.07
CA ARG A 252 3.51 22.98 1.14
C ARG A 252 4.10 21.60 0.83
N GLY A 253 4.02 20.67 1.77
CA GLY A 253 4.66 19.38 1.66
C GLY A 253 6.15 19.48 1.95
N GLY A 254 6.98 18.85 1.13
CA GLY A 254 8.44 18.84 1.31
C GLY A 254 8.91 17.82 2.34
N GLN A 255 8.22 16.70 2.44
CA GLN A 255 8.53 15.63 3.41
C GLN A 255 8.98 14.36 2.72
N PHE A 256 9.86 13.61 3.40
CA PHE A 256 10.25 12.26 3.01
C PHE A 256 9.42 11.22 3.76
N VAL A 257 9.00 10.19 3.05
CA VAL A 257 8.23 9.07 3.60
C VAL A 257 8.69 7.78 2.97
N GLU A 258 8.81 6.71 3.75
CA GLU A 258 9.00 5.35 3.24
C GLU A 258 7.67 4.63 3.12
N ILE A 259 7.45 3.98 1.98
CA ILE A 259 6.24 3.20 1.68
C ILE A 259 6.65 1.78 1.33
N PRO A 260 6.01 0.72 1.90
CA PRO A 260 6.27 -0.64 1.47
C PRO A 260 5.71 -0.88 0.07
N VAL A 261 6.52 -1.50 -0.79
CA VAL A 261 6.18 -1.85 -2.18
C VAL A 261 6.57 -3.30 -2.44
N ARG A 262 5.99 -4.20 -1.65
CA ARG A 262 6.26 -5.63 -1.69
C ARG A 262 4.97 -6.44 -1.60
N GLN A 263 5.08 -7.77 -1.73
CA GLN A 263 3.98 -8.68 -1.48
C GLN A 263 3.49 -8.59 -0.04
N PRO A 264 2.19 -8.88 0.22
CA PRO A 264 1.66 -8.98 1.58
C PRO A 264 2.40 -10.05 2.41
N LEU A 265 2.40 -9.89 3.73
CA LEU A 265 2.95 -10.87 4.66
C LEU A 265 2.41 -12.27 4.40
N SER A 266 3.29 -13.27 4.40
CA SER A 266 2.91 -14.67 4.36
C SER A 266 2.07 -15.08 5.58
N ILE A 267 2.42 -14.58 6.77
CA ILE A 267 1.68 -14.76 8.01
C ILE A 267 1.48 -13.38 8.64
N MET A 268 0.22 -12.97 8.82
CA MET A 268 -0.14 -11.68 9.41
C MET A 268 -0.91 -11.80 10.73
N ILE A 269 -1.00 -13.01 11.28
CA ILE A 269 -1.73 -13.31 12.53
C ILE A 269 -0.91 -14.21 13.44
N ALA A 270 -1.18 -14.09 14.74
CA ALA A 270 -0.75 -15.02 15.78
C ALA A 270 -1.82 -15.09 16.88
N ASP A 271 -1.62 -15.92 17.91
CA ASP A 271 -2.51 -15.92 19.05
C ASP A 271 -2.54 -14.51 19.68
N GLY A 272 -3.72 -13.88 19.67
CA GLY A 272 -3.93 -12.53 20.22
C GLY A 272 -3.37 -11.39 19.36
N TYR A 273 -2.98 -11.63 18.10
CA TYR A 273 -2.36 -10.62 17.23
C TYR A 273 -2.87 -10.67 15.79
N ALA A 274 -3.08 -9.49 15.21
CA ALA A 274 -3.35 -9.34 13.78
C ALA A 274 -2.67 -8.05 13.26
N ALA A 275 -1.87 -8.16 12.19
CA ALA A 275 -1.32 -7.01 11.48
C ALA A 275 -2.29 -6.53 10.39
N ILE A 276 -2.31 -5.19 10.15
CA ILE A 276 -3.16 -4.55 9.14
C ILE A 276 -2.45 -3.34 8.51
N GLY A 277 -2.82 -3.01 7.28
CA GLY A 277 -2.23 -1.88 6.57
C GLY A 277 -0.75 -2.12 6.24
N ASP A 278 0.08 -1.10 6.38
CA ASP A 278 1.50 -1.18 6.05
C ASP A 278 2.27 -2.10 7.01
N SER A 279 1.76 -2.37 8.22
CA SER A 279 2.31 -3.39 9.12
C SER A 279 2.20 -4.81 8.53
N ALA A 280 1.26 -5.03 7.61
CA ALA A 280 1.06 -6.28 6.89
C ALA A 280 1.41 -6.18 5.40
N PHE A 281 2.03 -5.07 4.96
CA PHE A 281 2.40 -4.79 3.57
C PHE A 281 1.22 -4.87 2.60
N MET A 282 0.12 -4.18 2.93
CA MET A 282 -1.12 -4.20 2.15
C MET A 282 -1.18 -3.15 1.05
N THR A 283 -0.07 -2.50 0.75
CA THR A 283 0.06 -1.57 -0.37
C THR A 283 0.14 -2.30 -1.70
N VAL A 284 -0.26 -1.62 -2.78
CA VAL A 284 -0.05 -2.11 -4.15
C VAL A 284 1.44 -2.03 -4.49
N PRO A 285 2.12 -3.14 -4.81
CA PRO A 285 3.59 -3.18 -4.92
C PRO A 285 4.20 -2.27 -6.01
N VAL A 286 3.42 -1.88 -7.02
CA VAL A 286 3.92 -1.08 -8.16
C VAL A 286 3.68 0.43 -8.00
N ILE A 287 2.75 0.85 -7.13
CA ILE A 287 2.38 2.27 -6.97
C ILE A 287 2.33 2.75 -5.52
N GLY A 288 2.43 1.86 -4.53
CA GLY A 288 2.43 2.22 -3.11
C GLY A 288 1.07 2.65 -2.53
N SER A 289 -0.06 2.53 -3.28
CA SER A 289 -1.40 2.84 -2.77
C SER A 289 -1.87 1.78 -1.77
N GLY A 290 -2.38 2.16 -0.60
CA GLY A 290 -2.71 1.23 0.47
C GLY A 290 -4.02 1.53 1.22
N ILE A 291 -4.61 2.73 1.08
CA ILE A 291 -5.79 3.13 1.87
C ILE A 291 -6.97 2.18 1.63
N ALA A 292 -7.41 2.05 0.38
CA ALA A 292 -8.55 1.20 0.03
C ALA A 292 -8.34 -0.27 0.45
N ASN A 293 -7.14 -0.81 0.25
CA ASN A 293 -6.79 -2.18 0.66
C ASN A 293 -6.87 -2.36 2.18
N SER A 294 -6.39 -1.36 2.93
CA SER A 294 -6.44 -1.36 4.41
C SER A 294 -7.87 -1.31 4.93
N LEU A 295 -8.75 -0.51 4.30
CA LEU A 295 -10.17 -0.43 4.66
C LEU A 295 -10.90 -1.75 4.40
N LYS A 296 -10.66 -2.37 3.23
CA LYS A 296 -11.19 -3.70 2.88
C LYS A 296 -10.69 -4.78 3.84
N ALA A 297 -9.41 -4.73 4.21
CA ALA A 297 -8.83 -5.63 5.20
C ALA A 297 -9.45 -5.46 6.59
N ALA A 298 -9.74 -4.21 6.99
CA ALA A 298 -10.42 -3.90 8.25
C ALA A 298 -11.78 -4.58 8.35
N LYS A 299 -12.57 -4.55 7.28
CA LYS A 299 -13.86 -5.24 7.21
C LYS A 299 -13.71 -6.75 7.36
N ILE A 300 -12.73 -7.35 6.66
CA ILE A 300 -12.49 -8.80 6.74
C ILE A 300 -12.04 -9.18 8.17
N LEU A 301 -11.15 -8.39 8.79
CA LEU A 301 -10.70 -8.61 10.16
C LEU A 301 -11.86 -8.51 11.13
N ALA A 302 -12.66 -7.44 11.08
CA ALA A 302 -13.80 -7.25 11.94
C ALA A 302 -14.84 -8.37 11.82
N ASP A 303 -15.13 -8.81 10.59
CA ASP A 303 -16.06 -9.93 10.35
C ASP A 303 -15.50 -11.26 10.87
N THR A 304 -14.20 -11.45 10.84
CA THR A 304 -13.52 -12.63 11.44
C THR A 304 -13.63 -12.62 12.96
N VAL A 305 -13.29 -11.49 13.57
CA VAL A 305 -13.35 -11.31 15.04
C VAL A 305 -14.77 -11.52 15.57
N LYS A 306 -15.79 -10.97 14.90
CA LYS A 306 -17.21 -11.16 15.27
C LYS A 306 -17.67 -12.63 15.22
N LYS A 307 -17.04 -13.45 14.37
CA LYS A 307 -17.36 -14.89 14.25
C LYS A 307 -16.68 -15.74 15.31
N ASP A 308 -15.65 -15.25 15.99
CA ASP A 308 -15.02 -15.96 17.08
C ASP A 308 -15.90 -15.91 18.34
N LYS A 309 -16.80 -16.88 18.47
CA LYS A 309 -17.74 -16.98 19.61
C LYS A 309 -17.04 -17.29 20.94
N THR A 310 -15.81 -17.79 20.89
CA THR A 310 -15.02 -18.08 22.09
C THR A 310 -14.35 -16.82 22.63
N GLY A 311 -14.14 -15.82 21.78
CA GLY A 311 -13.34 -14.62 22.08
C GLY A 311 -11.89 -14.97 22.45
N SER A 312 -11.41 -16.10 21.95
CA SER A 312 -10.04 -16.54 22.18
C SER A 312 -9.03 -15.78 21.34
N PHE A 313 -9.45 -15.29 20.16
CA PHE A 313 -8.61 -14.64 19.18
C PHE A 313 -7.30 -15.41 18.95
N SER A 314 -7.43 -16.73 18.87
CA SER A 314 -6.32 -17.61 18.56
C SER A 314 -5.93 -17.49 17.09
N ALA A 315 -4.71 -17.91 16.75
CA ALA A 315 -4.29 -17.97 15.35
C ALA A 315 -5.24 -18.84 14.50
N GLU A 316 -5.86 -19.86 15.08
CA GLU A 316 -6.88 -20.67 14.41
C GLU A 316 -8.14 -19.85 14.09
N SER A 317 -8.67 -19.07 15.04
CA SER A 317 -9.86 -18.24 14.82
C SER A 317 -9.56 -17.06 13.88
N LEU A 318 -8.36 -16.48 13.97
CA LEU A 318 -7.90 -15.37 13.11
C LEU A 318 -7.48 -15.83 11.71
N TRP A 319 -7.31 -17.15 11.46
CA TRP A 319 -6.92 -17.65 10.15
C TRP A 319 -7.92 -17.31 9.05
N ALA A 320 -9.19 -17.13 9.39
CA ALA A 320 -10.21 -16.66 8.45
C ALA A 320 -9.95 -15.23 7.94
N TYR A 321 -9.32 -14.37 8.73
CA TYR A 321 -8.86 -13.05 8.28
C TYR A 321 -7.76 -13.19 7.22
N GLN A 322 -6.72 -13.97 7.51
CA GLN A 322 -5.61 -14.25 6.61
C GLN A 322 -6.13 -14.78 5.25
N THR A 323 -6.92 -15.86 5.28
CA THR A 323 -7.43 -16.49 4.05
C THR A 323 -8.44 -15.60 3.32
N GLY A 324 -9.26 -14.86 4.05
CA GLY A 324 -10.21 -13.89 3.50
C GLY A 324 -9.50 -12.74 2.78
N TYR A 325 -8.46 -12.18 3.39
CA TYR A 325 -7.64 -11.14 2.78
C TYR A 325 -6.95 -11.61 1.49
N TYR A 326 -6.31 -12.78 1.53
CA TYR A 326 -5.66 -13.33 0.34
C TYR A 326 -6.66 -13.64 -0.78
N LYS A 327 -7.83 -14.13 -0.44
CA LYS A 327 -8.90 -14.38 -1.43
C LYS A 327 -9.40 -13.09 -2.07
N ALA A 328 -9.55 -12.02 -1.29
CA ALA A 328 -10.08 -10.75 -1.76
C ALA A 328 -9.04 -9.88 -2.49
N LEU A 329 -7.81 -9.83 -1.99
CA LEU A 329 -6.78 -8.87 -2.38
C LEU A 329 -5.40 -9.51 -2.55
N GLY A 330 -4.90 -10.21 -1.54
CA GLY A 330 -3.50 -10.62 -1.46
C GLY A 330 -3.02 -11.49 -2.62
N ALA A 331 -3.88 -12.40 -3.12
CA ALA A 331 -3.55 -13.23 -4.28
C ALA A 331 -3.45 -12.44 -5.60
N GLY A 332 -4.11 -11.27 -5.69
CA GLY A 332 -3.94 -10.33 -6.80
C GLY A 332 -2.72 -9.44 -6.64
N LEU A 333 -2.41 -9.02 -5.40
CA LEU A 333 -1.27 -8.14 -5.12
C LEU A 333 0.08 -8.87 -5.22
N ALA A 334 0.13 -10.15 -4.85
CA ALA A 334 1.37 -10.92 -4.86
C ALA A 334 2.04 -11.01 -6.26
N PRO A 335 1.32 -11.27 -7.36
CA PRO A 335 1.88 -11.21 -8.71
C PRO A 335 2.42 -9.83 -9.11
N LEU A 336 1.82 -8.74 -8.62
CA LEU A 336 2.29 -7.37 -8.89
C LEU A 336 3.66 -7.09 -8.29
N ALA A 337 4.01 -7.74 -7.18
CA ALA A 337 5.38 -7.68 -6.66
C ALA A 337 6.39 -8.26 -7.66
N CYS A 338 6.02 -9.31 -8.43
CA CYS A 338 6.87 -9.84 -9.50
C CYS A 338 7.01 -8.87 -10.67
N VAL A 339 5.93 -8.17 -11.03
CA VAL A 339 5.97 -7.11 -12.06
C VAL A 339 6.88 -5.96 -11.61
N LYS A 340 6.78 -5.52 -10.35
CA LYS A 340 7.69 -4.52 -9.79
C LYS A 340 9.14 -4.98 -9.88
N LEU A 341 9.43 -6.23 -9.54
CA LEU A 341 10.79 -6.78 -9.66
C LEU A 341 11.27 -6.85 -11.12
N LEU A 342 10.37 -7.10 -12.08
CA LEU A 342 10.71 -7.01 -13.50
C LEU A 342 11.08 -5.57 -13.88
N LEU A 343 10.28 -4.59 -13.51
CA LEU A 343 10.56 -3.18 -13.77
C LEU A 343 11.93 -2.77 -13.22
N LEU A 344 12.24 -3.17 -11.98
CA LEU A 344 13.54 -2.89 -11.36
C LEU A 344 14.73 -3.65 -11.99
N ASN A 345 14.46 -4.64 -12.84
CA ASN A 345 15.49 -5.40 -13.55
C ASN A 345 15.76 -4.86 -14.96
N PHE A 346 14.97 -3.89 -15.42
CA PHE A 346 15.24 -3.21 -16.69
C PHE A 346 16.26 -2.08 -16.52
N THR A 347 17.09 -1.87 -17.52
CA THR A 347 17.80 -0.60 -17.66
C THR A 347 16.85 0.47 -18.21
N PRO A 348 17.19 1.77 -18.13
CA PRO A 348 16.39 2.81 -18.76
C PRO A 348 16.15 2.56 -20.25
N GLU A 349 17.17 2.11 -21.00
CA GLU A 349 17.08 1.83 -22.43
C GLU A 349 16.16 0.64 -22.72
N GLU A 350 16.21 -0.40 -21.90
CA GLU A 350 15.31 -1.55 -22.02
C GLU A 350 13.86 -1.15 -21.72
N LEU A 351 13.64 -0.25 -20.74
CA LEU A 351 12.32 0.25 -20.45
C LEU A 351 11.77 1.12 -21.58
N ASP A 352 12.59 2.00 -22.17
CA ASP A 352 12.22 2.75 -23.37
C ASP A 352 11.87 1.80 -24.54
N TYR A 353 12.64 0.74 -24.75
CA TYR A 353 12.33 -0.29 -25.75
C TYR A 353 10.96 -0.94 -25.49
N VAL A 354 10.61 -1.21 -24.22
CA VAL A 354 9.32 -1.78 -23.84
C VAL A 354 8.16 -0.85 -24.21
N PHE A 355 8.33 0.46 -24.02
CA PHE A 355 7.36 1.48 -24.43
C PHE A 355 7.29 1.62 -25.96
N ASP A 356 8.42 1.77 -26.65
CA ASP A 356 8.51 2.02 -28.08
C ASP A 356 7.97 0.85 -28.90
N LYS A 357 8.17 -0.38 -28.44
CA LYS A 357 7.68 -1.60 -29.09
C LYS A 357 6.27 -2.01 -28.65
N GLU A 358 5.62 -1.20 -27.82
CA GLU A 358 4.26 -1.48 -27.32
C GLU A 358 4.15 -2.87 -26.67
N ILE A 359 5.23 -3.30 -25.98
CA ILE A 359 5.20 -4.51 -25.15
C ILE A 359 4.30 -4.28 -23.95
N LEU A 360 4.31 -3.05 -23.41
CA LEU A 360 3.36 -2.53 -22.43
C LEU A 360 2.36 -1.65 -23.17
N THR A 361 1.08 -1.90 -22.99
CA THR A 361 -0.02 -1.22 -23.70
C THR A 361 -1.04 -0.64 -22.72
N GLU A 362 -1.89 0.29 -23.19
CA GLU A 362 -2.88 0.97 -22.35
C GLU A 362 -3.88 0.00 -21.69
N ASP A 363 -4.25 -1.08 -22.40
CA ASP A 363 -5.13 -2.13 -21.86
C ASP A 363 -4.51 -2.94 -20.72
N MET A 364 -3.20 -2.88 -20.54
CA MET A 364 -2.48 -3.45 -19.41
C MET A 364 -2.36 -2.49 -18.22
N MET A 365 -2.71 -1.22 -18.43
CA MET A 365 -2.66 -0.24 -17.34
C MET A 365 -3.76 -0.51 -16.31
N PRO A 366 -3.47 -0.34 -15.02
CA PRO A 366 -4.45 -0.60 -13.99
C PRO A 366 -5.63 0.36 -14.07
N ILE A 367 -6.82 -0.17 -13.79
CA ILE A 367 -8.02 0.62 -13.58
C ILE A 367 -8.02 1.07 -12.12
N GLY A 368 -7.62 2.30 -11.88
CA GLY A 368 -7.57 2.88 -10.54
C GLY A 368 -6.29 2.56 -9.73
N ALA A 369 -6.03 3.35 -8.70
CA ALA A 369 -4.84 3.22 -7.85
C ALA A 369 -4.96 2.06 -6.84
N ASP A 370 -6.14 1.56 -6.55
CA ASP A 370 -6.35 0.43 -5.67
C ASP A 370 -6.20 -0.93 -6.35
N PHE A 371 -6.02 -0.94 -7.67
CA PHE A 371 -5.89 -2.16 -8.49
C PHE A 371 -7.01 -3.20 -8.23
N THR A 372 -8.16 -2.79 -7.73
CA THR A 372 -9.27 -3.71 -7.47
C THR A 372 -9.75 -4.43 -8.73
N GLY A 373 -9.54 -3.81 -9.90
CA GLY A 373 -9.73 -4.47 -11.20
C GLY A 373 -8.78 -5.64 -11.42
N LEU A 374 -7.54 -5.59 -10.88
CA LEU A 374 -6.54 -6.66 -11.07
C LEU A 374 -6.79 -7.90 -10.20
N ALA A 375 -7.51 -7.79 -9.09
CA ALA A 375 -7.99 -9.00 -8.38
C ALA A 375 -8.95 -9.82 -9.26
N ASN A 376 -9.56 -9.18 -10.27
CA ASN A 376 -10.40 -9.81 -11.28
C ASN A 376 -9.71 -10.00 -12.64
N VAL A 377 -8.62 -9.30 -12.92
CA VAL A 377 -7.74 -9.59 -14.05
C VAL A 377 -6.93 -10.82 -13.64
N LYS A 378 -7.34 -11.98 -14.15
CA LYS A 378 -6.47 -13.16 -14.16
C LYS A 378 -5.24 -12.76 -14.98
N PHE A 379 -4.22 -12.31 -14.28
CA PHE A 379 -2.91 -12.07 -14.90
C PHE A 379 -2.44 -13.42 -15.45
N ASP A 380 -2.73 -13.70 -16.72
CA ASP A 380 -2.31 -14.93 -17.34
C ASP A 380 -0.85 -14.79 -17.81
N PRO A 381 0.11 -15.43 -17.11
CA PRO A 381 1.51 -15.38 -17.50
C PRO A 381 1.74 -15.85 -18.94
N LYS A 382 0.86 -16.71 -19.47
CA LYS A 382 0.97 -17.23 -20.84
C LYS A 382 0.64 -16.15 -21.86
N ASP A 383 -0.38 -15.34 -21.60
CA ASP A 383 -0.74 -14.23 -22.48
C ASP A 383 0.36 -13.17 -22.52
N MET A 384 0.92 -12.80 -21.36
CA MET A 384 2.05 -11.88 -21.30
C MET A 384 3.26 -12.40 -22.09
N ILE A 385 3.64 -13.65 -21.90
CA ILE A 385 4.75 -14.27 -22.63
C ILE A 385 4.44 -14.37 -24.13
N SER A 386 3.19 -14.71 -24.50
CA SER A 386 2.78 -14.83 -25.90
C SER A 386 2.84 -13.48 -26.62
N LYS A 387 2.28 -12.43 -26.03
CA LYS A 387 2.37 -11.06 -26.57
C LYS A 387 3.83 -10.61 -26.69
N ALA A 388 4.63 -10.79 -25.63
CA ALA A 388 6.05 -10.43 -25.67
C ALA A 388 6.81 -11.15 -26.78
N LYS A 389 6.57 -12.44 -27.02
CA LYS A 389 7.22 -13.19 -28.11
C LYS A 389 6.87 -12.67 -29.50
N GLN A 390 5.69 -12.07 -29.67
CA GLN A 390 5.26 -11.55 -30.99
C GLN A 390 5.92 -10.21 -31.34
N VAL A 391 6.17 -9.35 -30.34
CA VAL A 391 6.60 -7.97 -30.57
C VAL A 391 8.03 -7.69 -30.13
N CYS A 392 8.59 -8.51 -29.22
CA CYS A 392 9.93 -8.30 -28.67
C CYS A 392 10.99 -8.95 -29.56
N GLY A 393 11.79 -8.13 -30.23
CA GLY A 393 12.96 -8.57 -31.04
C GLY A 393 14.23 -8.72 -30.20
N ASP A 394 14.26 -8.27 -28.95
CA ASP A 394 15.40 -8.36 -28.04
C ASP A 394 15.32 -9.61 -27.15
N ALA A 395 16.34 -10.46 -27.27
CA ALA A 395 16.38 -11.75 -26.57
C ALA A 395 16.56 -11.61 -25.05
N GLU A 396 17.30 -10.61 -24.57
CA GLU A 396 17.53 -10.40 -23.13
C GLU A 396 16.28 -9.82 -22.46
N ILE A 397 15.62 -8.85 -23.08
CA ILE A 397 14.33 -8.33 -22.60
C ILE A 397 13.30 -9.46 -22.57
N LEU A 398 13.20 -10.25 -23.64
CA LEU A 398 12.27 -11.38 -23.70
C LEU A 398 12.54 -12.41 -22.58
N LYS A 399 13.81 -12.69 -22.30
CA LYS A 399 14.23 -13.60 -21.22
C LYS A 399 13.78 -13.06 -19.83
N LYS A 400 13.94 -11.76 -19.57
CA LYS A 400 13.48 -11.10 -18.34
C LYS A 400 11.96 -11.21 -18.17
N ILE A 401 11.19 -10.97 -19.24
CA ILE A 401 9.73 -11.08 -19.26
C ILE A 401 9.29 -12.53 -19.01
N ILE A 402 9.93 -13.49 -19.68
CA ILE A 402 9.63 -14.93 -19.46
C ILE A 402 9.92 -15.32 -18.00
N ALA A 403 11.04 -14.89 -17.45
CA ALA A 403 11.40 -15.17 -16.05
C ALA A 403 10.36 -14.58 -15.07
N CYS A 404 9.89 -13.36 -15.34
CA CYS A 404 8.79 -12.74 -14.57
C CYS A 404 7.50 -13.57 -14.67
N GLY A 405 7.09 -13.98 -15.87
CA GLY A 405 5.90 -14.81 -16.07
C GLY A 405 5.98 -16.15 -15.32
N VAL A 406 7.14 -16.80 -15.33
CA VAL A 406 7.37 -18.03 -14.55
C VAL A 406 7.25 -17.74 -13.04
N ARG A 407 7.82 -16.64 -12.57
CA ARG A 407 7.73 -16.24 -11.15
C ARG A 407 6.28 -15.94 -10.76
N ILE A 408 5.52 -15.22 -11.58
CA ILE A 408 4.09 -14.98 -11.38
C ILE A 408 3.32 -16.31 -11.28
N GLY A 409 3.61 -17.28 -12.15
CA GLY A 409 3.02 -18.62 -12.09
C GLY A 409 3.29 -19.34 -10.76
N LYS A 410 4.53 -19.29 -10.26
CA LYS A 410 4.91 -19.88 -8.96
C LYS A 410 4.18 -19.19 -7.79
N VAL A 411 4.15 -17.86 -7.78
CA VAL A 411 3.49 -17.06 -6.74
C VAL A 411 1.98 -17.33 -6.73
N SER A 412 1.33 -17.34 -7.90
CA SER A 412 -0.10 -17.64 -8.02
C SER A 412 -0.44 -19.05 -7.54
N ALA A 413 0.41 -20.03 -7.88
CA ALA A 413 0.27 -21.40 -7.38
C ALA A 413 0.42 -21.45 -5.85
N ALA A 414 1.42 -20.75 -5.30
CA ALA A 414 1.62 -20.66 -3.85
C ALA A 414 0.39 -20.06 -3.15
N CYS A 415 -0.18 -18.96 -3.68
CA CYS A 415 -1.43 -18.39 -3.15
C CYS A 415 -2.59 -19.38 -3.17
N THR A 416 -2.71 -20.18 -4.23
CA THR A 416 -3.77 -21.20 -4.36
C THR A 416 -3.59 -22.34 -3.38
N MET A 417 -2.33 -22.69 -3.04
CA MET A 417 -2.00 -23.75 -2.10
C MET A 417 -2.07 -23.35 -0.62
N MET A 418 -2.46 -22.09 -0.33
CA MET A 418 -2.64 -21.65 1.07
C MET A 418 -3.55 -22.60 1.84
N PRO A 419 -3.16 -23.04 3.06
CA PRO A 419 -3.99 -23.92 3.88
C PRO A 419 -5.35 -23.30 4.19
N LYS A 420 -6.44 -23.99 3.87
CA LYS A 420 -7.81 -23.51 4.14
C LYS A 420 -8.15 -23.49 5.63
N LYS A 421 -7.49 -24.33 6.44
CA LYS A 421 -7.65 -24.42 7.90
C LYS A 421 -6.30 -24.21 8.56
N TRP A 422 -6.33 -23.59 9.73
CA TRP A 422 -5.14 -23.41 10.53
C TRP A 422 -4.50 -24.76 10.91
N ASN A 423 -3.24 -24.86 10.68
CA ASN A 423 -2.34 -25.87 11.21
C ASN A 423 -0.93 -25.28 11.17
N ALA A 424 -0.34 -25.01 12.30
CA ALA A 424 0.91 -24.27 12.42
C ALA A 424 2.02 -24.81 11.50
N ARG A 425 2.25 -26.14 11.47
CA ARG A 425 3.29 -26.72 10.62
C ARG A 425 3.02 -26.54 9.12
N ARG A 426 1.77 -26.73 8.69
CA ARG A 426 1.39 -26.59 7.28
C ARG A 426 1.45 -25.13 6.85
N VAL A 427 1.02 -24.21 7.71
CA VAL A 427 1.06 -22.76 7.45
C VAL A 427 2.51 -22.29 7.34
N GLN A 428 3.38 -22.68 8.25
CA GLN A 428 4.81 -22.35 8.19
C GLN A 428 5.50 -22.93 6.95
N SER A 429 5.17 -24.16 6.58
CA SER A 429 5.71 -24.76 5.35
C SER A 429 5.23 -24.03 4.10
N TRP A 430 3.96 -23.66 4.06
CA TRP A 430 3.39 -22.85 2.98
C TRP A 430 4.02 -21.45 2.92
N ALA A 431 4.16 -20.77 4.05
CA ALA A 431 4.76 -19.43 4.12
C ALA A 431 6.16 -19.40 3.51
N ARG A 432 7.01 -20.41 3.84
CA ARG A 432 8.35 -20.56 3.25
C ARG A 432 8.31 -20.73 1.72
N VAL A 433 7.36 -21.51 1.20
CA VAL A 433 7.19 -21.69 -0.25
C VAL A 433 6.76 -20.38 -0.91
N TYR A 434 5.79 -19.68 -0.31
CA TYR A 434 5.32 -18.40 -0.78
C TYR A 434 6.46 -17.37 -0.82
N GLU A 435 7.19 -17.19 0.28
CA GLU A 435 8.32 -16.24 0.37
C GLU A 435 9.45 -16.59 -0.61
N TYR A 436 9.75 -17.88 -0.78
CA TYR A 436 10.76 -18.34 -1.73
C TYR A 436 10.37 -18.09 -3.19
N SER A 437 9.07 -18.01 -3.48
CA SER A 437 8.57 -17.80 -4.85
C SER A 437 8.93 -16.43 -5.44
N PHE A 438 9.35 -15.47 -4.61
CA PHE A 438 9.79 -14.14 -5.03
C PHE A 438 11.31 -14.06 -5.29
N LYS A 439 12.07 -15.03 -4.87
CA LYS A 439 13.52 -15.17 -5.12
C LYS A 439 13.75 -15.85 -6.44
#